data_fe72c818f47c9488704276d7e7849157
#
_entry.id   fe72c818f47c9488704276d7e7849157
#
_cell.length_a   1.000
_cell.length_b   1.000
_cell.length_c   1.000
_cell.angle_alpha   90.00
_cell.angle_beta   90.00
_cell.angle_gamma   90.00
#
_symmetry.space_group_name_H-M   'P 1'
#
loop_
_entity.id
_entity.type
_entity.pdbx_description
1 polymer ?
#
loop_
_entity_poly.entity_id
_entity_poly.type
_entity_poly.pdbx_seq_one_letter_code
_entity_poly.pdbx_strand_id
1 'polypeptide(L)'
;VIIRTQLLDASAEEFAVALDKLRAKYEALIVRAKSVKAPALVSGHNRFTQIVQKWTQGTKGECYTNSSEGVRLLEEAVSSDDWTIMRSKSKIPLFEEHEAEAELEKMVKRVVWLSNGAYLLFERTEAMHVIDVNTGKFTGKHEQRKTMLDTNLLAAKEIGRQSILRNLSGIIIADFIN
;
A
#
# COMPACT_ATOMS: atom_id res chain seq x y z
N VAL A 1 -0.22 12.57 -26.53
CA VAL A 1 -0.16 11.44 -25.57
C VAL A 1 1.32 11.13 -25.33
N ILE A 2 1.69 10.99 -24.05
CA ILE A 2 3.04 10.59 -23.63
C ILE A 2 2.91 9.18 -23.04
N ILE A 3 3.64 8.23 -23.64
CA ILE A 3 3.73 6.85 -23.15
C ILE A 3 4.86 6.80 -22.11
N ARG A 4 4.55 6.30 -20.90
CA ARG A 4 5.54 6.14 -19.82
C ARG A 4 5.99 4.67 -19.73
N THR A 5 7.10 4.45 -19.03
CA THR A 5 7.76 3.15 -18.86
C THR A 5 6.83 2.03 -18.39
N GLN A 6 5.79 2.35 -17.61
CA GLN A 6 4.80 1.39 -17.12
C GLN A 6 3.96 0.71 -18.21
N LEU A 7 3.97 1.24 -19.45
CA LEU A 7 3.26 0.65 -20.60
C LEU A 7 4.19 -0.08 -21.56
N LEU A 8 5.48 -0.22 -21.25
CA LEU A 8 6.44 -0.89 -22.16
C LEU A 8 6.13 -2.39 -22.32
N ASP A 9 5.60 -3.01 -21.27
CA ASP A 9 5.27 -4.44 -21.23
C ASP A 9 3.76 -4.71 -21.44
N ALA A 10 2.96 -3.66 -21.72
CA ALA A 10 1.52 -3.79 -21.93
C ALA A 10 1.21 -4.31 -23.35
N SER A 11 0.18 -5.14 -23.45
CA SER A 11 -0.35 -5.59 -24.75
C SER A 11 -0.98 -4.44 -25.56
N ALA A 12 -1.17 -4.64 -26.86
CA ALA A 12 -1.82 -3.67 -27.71
C ALA A 12 -3.28 -3.39 -27.27
N GLU A 13 -3.98 -4.41 -26.78
CA GLU A 13 -5.33 -4.31 -26.24
C GLU A 13 -5.37 -3.48 -24.96
N GLU A 14 -4.48 -3.73 -24.01
CA GLU A 14 -4.37 -2.96 -22.78
C GLU A 14 -4.05 -1.49 -23.05
N PHE A 15 -3.17 -1.24 -24.00
CA PHE A 15 -2.87 0.11 -24.46
C PHE A 15 -4.08 0.81 -25.07
N ALA A 16 -4.86 0.12 -25.93
CA ALA A 16 -6.06 0.68 -26.54
C ALA A 16 -7.10 1.05 -25.49
N VAL A 17 -7.37 0.15 -24.54
CA VAL A 17 -8.30 0.40 -23.42
C VAL A 17 -7.85 1.59 -22.55
N ALA A 18 -6.57 1.68 -22.24
CA ALA A 18 -6.02 2.79 -21.45
C ALA A 18 -6.16 4.13 -22.21
N LEU A 19 -5.92 4.12 -23.54
CA LEU A 19 -6.05 5.30 -24.39
C LEU A 19 -7.50 5.78 -24.47
N ASP A 20 -8.46 4.88 -24.65
CA ASP A 20 -9.88 5.21 -24.73
C ASP A 20 -10.41 5.76 -23.38
N LYS A 21 -10.00 5.17 -22.27
CA LYS A 21 -10.31 5.71 -20.93
C LYS A 21 -9.76 7.14 -20.76
N LEU A 22 -8.55 7.39 -21.25
CA LEU A 22 -7.93 8.71 -21.17
C LEU A 22 -8.63 9.73 -22.05
N ARG A 23 -9.03 9.34 -23.26
CA ARG A 23 -9.82 10.18 -24.18
C ARG A 23 -11.17 10.55 -23.58
N ALA A 24 -11.93 9.57 -23.09
CA ALA A 24 -13.22 9.80 -22.45
C ALA A 24 -13.10 10.76 -21.24
N LYS A 25 -12.06 10.60 -20.43
CA LYS A 25 -11.77 11.50 -19.31
C LYS A 25 -11.44 12.92 -19.78
N TYR A 26 -10.69 13.07 -20.84
CA TYR A 26 -10.35 14.38 -21.41
C TYR A 26 -11.58 15.08 -21.98
N GLU A 27 -12.43 14.36 -22.73
CA GLU A 27 -13.66 14.90 -23.30
C GLU A 27 -14.62 15.35 -22.19
N ALA A 28 -14.80 14.55 -21.15
CA ALA A 28 -15.60 14.92 -19.98
C ALA A 28 -15.07 16.20 -19.29
N LEU A 29 -13.74 16.33 -19.19
CA LEU A 29 -13.12 17.56 -18.66
C LEU A 29 -13.43 18.79 -19.51
N ILE A 30 -13.35 18.68 -20.84
CA ILE A 30 -13.66 19.80 -21.75
C ILE A 30 -15.13 20.19 -21.64
N VAL A 31 -16.04 19.23 -21.60
CA VAL A 31 -17.46 19.50 -21.41
C VAL A 31 -17.71 20.23 -20.09
N ARG A 32 -17.13 19.74 -19.00
CA ARG A 32 -17.24 20.38 -17.68
C ARG A 32 -16.65 21.79 -17.67
N ALA A 33 -15.48 21.98 -18.29
CA ALA A 33 -14.83 23.29 -18.36
C ALA A 33 -15.71 24.34 -19.07
N LYS A 34 -16.47 23.93 -20.06
CA LYS A 34 -17.43 24.80 -20.78
C LYS A 34 -18.69 25.11 -19.98
N SER A 35 -19.08 24.23 -19.05
CA SER A 35 -20.30 24.35 -18.26
C SER A 35 -20.14 25.11 -16.95
N VAL A 36 -18.92 25.27 -16.42
CA VAL A 36 -18.68 25.95 -15.15
C VAL A 36 -18.24 27.40 -15.36
N LYS A 37 -18.72 28.28 -14.48
CA LYS A 37 -18.34 29.70 -14.51
C LYS A 37 -17.04 29.92 -13.73
N ALA A 38 -16.10 30.60 -14.34
CA ALA A 38 -14.83 30.94 -13.69
C ALA A 38 -14.99 31.93 -12.52
N PRO A 39 -14.20 31.84 -11.42
CA PRO A 39 -13.21 30.78 -11.16
C PRO A 39 -13.86 29.50 -10.62
N ALA A 40 -13.53 28.33 -11.18
CA ALA A 40 -14.03 27.05 -10.71
C ALA A 40 -13.00 25.93 -10.91
N LEU A 41 -13.02 24.93 -10.01
CA LEU A 41 -12.24 23.71 -10.15
C LEU A 41 -12.86 22.76 -11.16
N VAL A 42 -12.27 22.64 -12.33
CA VAL A 42 -12.77 21.75 -13.39
C VAL A 42 -12.39 20.29 -13.15
N SER A 43 -11.18 20.06 -12.64
CA SER A 43 -10.70 18.74 -12.28
C SER A 43 -9.95 18.83 -10.96
N GLY A 44 -10.40 18.06 -9.98
CA GLY A 44 -9.66 17.83 -8.74
C GLY A 44 -9.09 16.42 -8.76
N HIS A 45 -7.82 16.28 -8.48
CA HIS A 45 -7.24 14.98 -8.20
C HIS A 45 -7.50 14.68 -6.73
N ASN A 46 -8.45 13.78 -6.46
CA ASN A 46 -8.64 13.29 -5.11
C ASN A 46 -7.46 12.38 -4.78
N ARG A 47 -6.59 12.81 -3.85
CA ARG A 47 -5.43 12.02 -3.41
C ARG A 47 -5.82 10.64 -2.91
N PHE A 48 -6.97 10.53 -2.25
CA PHE A 48 -7.50 9.27 -1.75
C PHE A 48 -7.76 8.29 -2.91
N THR A 49 -8.50 8.71 -3.95
CA THR A 49 -8.78 7.84 -5.10
C THR A 49 -7.50 7.42 -5.83
N GLN A 50 -6.50 8.29 -5.94
CA GLN A 50 -5.21 7.93 -6.55
C GLN A 50 -4.43 6.90 -5.73
N ILE A 51 -4.41 7.04 -4.40
CA ILE A 51 -3.76 6.09 -3.51
C ILE A 51 -4.46 4.73 -3.60
N VAL A 52 -5.80 4.71 -3.51
CA VAL A 52 -6.58 3.48 -3.64
C VAL A 52 -6.33 2.81 -4.98
N GLN A 53 -6.41 3.54 -6.09
CA GLN A 53 -6.12 3.00 -7.43
C GLN A 53 -4.74 2.35 -7.52
N LYS A 54 -3.73 3.00 -6.95
CA LYS A 54 -2.36 2.47 -6.94
C LYS A 54 -2.25 1.14 -6.18
N TRP A 55 -2.96 1.02 -5.05
CA TRP A 55 -2.90 -0.16 -4.19
C TRP A 55 -3.78 -1.32 -4.70
N THR A 56 -4.83 -1.01 -5.44
CA THR A 56 -5.80 -2.00 -5.94
C THR A 56 -5.51 -2.48 -7.36
N GLN A 57 -4.60 -1.82 -8.07
CA GLN A 57 -4.24 -2.17 -9.45
C GLN A 57 -3.66 -3.59 -9.55
N GLY A 58 -4.28 -4.44 -10.36
CA GLY A 58 -3.84 -5.83 -10.59
C GLY A 58 -4.06 -6.78 -9.40
N THR A 59 -4.88 -6.38 -8.42
CA THR A 59 -5.24 -7.18 -7.25
C THR A 59 -6.75 -7.27 -7.09
N LYS A 60 -7.23 -8.23 -6.29
CA LYS A 60 -8.64 -8.42 -5.97
C LYS A 60 -8.85 -8.39 -4.47
N GLY A 61 -10.02 -7.95 -4.02
CA GLY A 61 -10.30 -7.92 -2.59
C GLY A 61 -11.59 -7.18 -2.22
N GLU A 62 -11.64 -6.75 -0.98
CA GLU A 62 -12.76 -6.04 -0.40
C GLU A 62 -12.32 -4.69 0.17
N CYS A 63 -13.13 -3.67 -0.06
CA CYS A 63 -12.95 -2.34 0.51
C CYS A 63 -14.07 -2.08 1.53
N TYR A 64 -13.71 -1.74 2.74
CA TYR A 64 -14.65 -1.43 3.81
C TYR A 64 -14.69 0.08 4.08
N THR A 65 -15.90 0.61 4.26
CA THR A 65 -16.13 2.01 4.65
C THR A 65 -17.37 2.14 5.52
N ASN A 66 -17.40 3.11 6.40
CA ASN A 66 -18.56 3.43 7.23
C ASN A 66 -19.33 4.67 6.73
N SER A 67 -18.90 5.31 5.64
CA SER A 67 -19.51 6.52 5.11
C SER A 67 -20.03 6.35 3.68
N SER A 68 -21.12 7.07 3.35
CA SER A 68 -21.65 7.11 1.99
C SER A 68 -20.69 7.78 1.01
N GLU A 69 -19.95 8.79 1.47
CA GLU A 69 -18.92 9.45 0.67
C GLU A 69 -17.75 8.49 0.38
N GLY A 70 -17.38 7.66 1.36
CA GLY A 70 -16.38 6.60 1.18
C GLY A 70 -16.78 5.61 0.10
N VAL A 71 -18.06 5.17 0.07
CA VAL A 71 -18.58 4.31 -1.00
C VAL A 71 -18.36 4.97 -2.35
N ARG A 72 -18.83 6.20 -2.53
CA ARG A 72 -18.70 6.94 -3.80
C ARG A 72 -17.25 7.07 -4.26
N LEU A 73 -16.34 7.41 -3.34
CA LEU A 73 -14.92 7.56 -3.67
C LEU A 73 -14.27 6.23 -4.04
N LEU A 74 -14.68 5.13 -3.40
CA LEU A 74 -14.18 3.79 -3.71
C LEU A 74 -14.72 3.32 -5.08
N GLU A 75 -16.01 3.56 -5.39
CA GLU A 75 -16.59 3.26 -6.71
C GLU A 75 -15.87 3.99 -7.85
N GLU A 76 -15.36 5.21 -7.60
CA GLU A 76 -14.53 5.94 -8.57
C GLU A 76 -13.10 5.38 -8.69
N ALA A 77 -12.61 4.69 -7.66
CA ALA A 77 -11.21 4.29 -7.54
C ALA A 77 -10.93 2.85 -7.97
N VAL A 78 -11.85 1.92 -7.71
CA VAL A 78 -11.63 0.49 -7.91
C VAL A 78 -12.46 -0.08 -9.06
N SER A 79 -12.00 -1.20 -9.65
CA SER A 79 -12.78 -1.97 -10.60
C SER A 79 -13.82 -2.81 -9.87
N SER A 80 -15.09 -2.73 -10.29
CA SER A 80 -16.18 -3.55 -9.74
C SER A 80 -16.03 -5.05 -10.01
N ASP A 81 -15.20 -5.43 -10.99
CA ASP A 81 -14.96 -6.83 -11.35
C ASP A 81 -13.95 -7.50 -10.40
N ASP A 82 -13.09 -6.69 -9.78
CA ASP A 82 -12.00 -7.17 -8.94
C ASP A 82 -12.18 -6.83 -7.46
N TRP A 83 -12.99 -5.81 -7.14
CA TRP A 83 -13.13 -5.30 -5.79
C TRP A 83 -14.58 -5.15 -5.36
N THR A 84 -14.90 -5.72 -4.20
CA THR A 84 -16.22 -5.55 -3.56
C THR A 84 -16.17 -4.41 -2.55
N ILE A 85 -17.14 -3.49 -2.64
CA ILE A 85 -17.24 -2.38 -1.69
C ILE A 85 -18.29 -2.72 -0.65
N MET A 86 -17.88 -2.79 0.60
CA MET A 86 -18.69 -3.13 1.76
C MET A 86 -18.90 -1.90 2.65
N ARG A 87 -20.16 -1.53 2.87
CA ARG A 87 -20.47 -0.48 3.84
C ARG A 87 -20.80 -1.09 5.19
N SER A 88 -19.92 -0.89 6.17
CA SER A 88 -20.18 -1.28 7.56
C SER A 88 -21.31 -0.43 8.15
N LYS A 89 -22.25 -1.10 8.83
CA LYS A 89 -23.30 -0.51 9.67
C LYS A 89 -23.04 -0.79 11.14
N SER A 90 -21.90 -1.35 11.46
CA SER A 90 -21.49 -1.67 12.82
C SER A 90 -21.40 -0.40 13.69
N LYS A 91 -21.64 -0.56 14.99
CA LYS A 91 -21.38 0.47 16.00
C LYS A 91 -19.91 0.46 16.46
N ILE A 92 -19.18 -0.63 16.15
CA ILE A 92 -17.76 -0.77 16.44
C ILE A 92 -16.98 0.07 15.41
N PRO A 93 -15.96 0.82 15.80
CA PRO A 93 -15.09 1.52 14.87
C PRO A 93 -14.52 0.57 13.80
N LEU A 94 -14.50 1.00 12.54
CA LEU A 94 -14.14 0.14 11.40
C LEU A 94 -12.74 -0.50 11.54
N PHE A 95 -11.78 0.23 12.07
CA PHE A 95 -10.42 -0.26 12.26
C PHE A 95 -10.32 -1.31 13.39
N GLU A 96 -11.17 -1.19 14.41
CA GLU A 96 -11.30 -2.19 15.46
C GLU A 96 -12.00 -3.45 14.94
N GLU A 97 -13.11 -3.28 14.18
CA GLU A 97 -13.86 -4.38 13.56
C GLU A 97 -12.99 -5.26 12.65
N HIS A 98 -12.01 -4.66 11.97
CA HIS A 98 -11.09 -5.34 11.04
C HIS A 98 -9.66 -5.51 11.59
N GLU A 99 -9.45 -5.38 12.90
CA GLU A 99 -8.16 -5.54 13.58
C GLU A 99 -7.04 -4.62 13.04
N ALA A 100 -7.40 -3.61 12.23
CA ALA A 100 -6.44 -2.70 11.60
C ALA A 100 -5.73 -1.80 12.64
N GLU A 101 -6.39 -1.51 13.77
CA GLU A 101 -5.82 -0.69 14.83
C GLU A 101 -4.61 -1.36 15.49
N ALA A 102 -4.67 -2.68 15.73
CA ALA A 102 -3.55 -3.45 16.25
C ALA A 102 -2.34 -3.45 15.29
N GLU A 103 -2.58 -3.49 13.98
CA GLU A 103 -1.51 -3.37 12.98
C GLU A 103 -0.91 -1.95 12.96
N LEU A 104 -1.74 -0.92 13.07
CA LEU A 104 -1.28 0.48 13.16
C LEU A 104 -0.41 0.69 14.41
N GLU A 105 -0.80 0.13 15.56
CA GLU A 105 0.03 0.18 16.76
C GLU A 105 1.39 -0.49 16.58
N LYS A 106 1.44 -1.63 15.87
CA LYS A 106 2.71 -2.31 15.56
C LYS A 106 3.61 -1.46 14.69
N MET A 107 3.04 -0.69 13.75
CA MET A 107 3.81 0.19 12.86
C MET A 107 4.58 1.29 13.58
N VAL A 108 4.13 1.75 14.74
CA VAL A 108 4.82 2.81 15.50
C VAL A 108 5.82 2.26 16.51
N LYS A 109 5.81 0.94 16.78
CA LYS A 109 6.75 0.30 17.71
C LYS A 109 8.14 0.18 17.09
N ARG A 110 9.17 0.41 17.90
CA ARG A 110 10.58 0.20 17.49
C ARG A 110 10.88 -1.26 17.20
N VAL A 111 10.25 -2.18 17.94
CA VAL A 111 10.46 -3.63 17.86
C VAL A 111 9.31 -4.27 17.12
N VAL A 112 9.64 -5.07 16.11
CA VAL A 112 8.69 -5.88 15.33
C VAL A 112 9.08 -7.35 15.47
N TRP A 113 8.22 -8.14 16.09
CA TRP A 113 8.44 -9.57 16.27
C TRP A 113 8.12 -10.35 14.99
N LEU A 114 8.97 -11.29 14.66
CA LEU A 114 8.78 -12.24 13.57
C LEU A 114 8.10 -13.52 14.08
N SER A 115 7.50 -14.29 13.17
CA SER A 115 6.76 -15.51 13.51
C SER A 115 7.61 -16.60 14.16
N ASN A 116 8.92 -16.60 13.96
CA ASN A 116 9.86 -17.55 14.55
C ASN A 116 10.46 -17.10 15.89
N GLY A 117 9.99 -15.98 16.48
CA GLY A 117 10.49 -15.45 17.73
C GLY A 117 11.74 -14.57 17.62
N ALA A 118 12.24 -14.35 16.42
CA ALA A 118 13.21 -13.28 16.14
C ALA A 118 12.51 -11.92 16.12
N TYR A 119 13.26 -10.84 16.10
CA TYR A 119 12.67 -9.50 16.01
C TYR A 119 13.56 -8.53 15.23
N LEU A 120 12.91 -7.52 14.67
CA LEU A 120 13.53 -6.39 14.01
C LEU A 120 13.53 -5.19 14.95
N LEU A 121 14.63 -4.47 15.03
CA LEU A 121 14.75 -3.21 15.75
C LEU A 121 14.89 -2.07 14.74
N PHE A 122 13.91 -1.18 14.67
CA PHE A 122 13.91 -0.02 13.78
C PHE A 122 14.44 1.21 14.50
N GLU A 123 15.48 1.80 13.94
CA GLU A 123 16.06 3.05 14.41
C GLU A 123 16.13 4.08 13.29
N ARG A 124 15.96 5.34 13.65
CA ARG A 124 16.08 6.46 12.71
C ARG A 124 17.18 7.40 13.18
N THR A 125 18.08 7.71 12.26
CA THR A 125 19.06 8.78 12.40
C THR A 125 18.67 9.98 11.53
N GLU A 126 19.44 11.05 11.53
CA GLU A 126 19.20 12.19 10.62
C GLU A 126 19.31 11.79 9.15
N ALA A 127 20.22 10.89 8.80
CA ALA A 127 20.58 10.58 7.41
C ALA A 127 19.98 9.26 6.90
N MET A 128 19.60 8.34 7.79
CA MET A 128 19.25 6.98 7.41
C MET A 128 18.33 6.28 8.41
N HIS A 129 17.69 5.22 7.95
CA HIS A 129 17.03 4.23 8.80
C HIS A 129 17.96 3.04 8.97
N VAL A 130 18.10 2.56 10.20
CA VAL A 130 18.89 1.37 10.53
C VAL A 130 17.93 0.32 11.09
N ILE A 131 18.07 -0.91 10.61
CA ILE A 131 17.23 -2.02 11.01
C ILE A 131 18.15 -3.18 11.41
N ASP A 132 18.11 -3.54 12.68
CA ASP A 132 18.88 -4.65 13.23
C ASP A 132 18.01 -5.90 13.34
N VAL A 133 18.53 -7.05 12.94
CA VAL A 133 17.85 -8.35 12.97
C VAL A 133 18.37 -9.18 14.12
N ASN A 134 17.52 -9.47 15.09
CA ASN A 134 17.87 -10.19 16.31
C ASN A 134 17.19 -11.58 16.37
N THR A 135 17.94 -12.62 16.72
CA THR A 135 17.42 -14.00 16.80
C THR A 135 16.52 -14.28 18.00
N GLY A 136 16.45 -13.35 18.95
CA GLY A 136 15.74 -13.64 20.21
C GLY A 136 16.41 -14.77 21.02
N LYS A 137 15.61 -15.59 21.69
CA LYS A 137 16.11 -16.69 22.55
C LYS A 137 16.33 -18.02 21.79
N PHE A 138 16.82 -17.99 20.57
CA PHE A 138 17.03 -19.23 19.82
C PHE A 138 18.31 -19.94 20.28
N THR A 139 18.20 -21.13 20.88
CA THR A 139 19.33 -21.91 21.47
C THR A 139 19.62 -23.26 20.78
N GLY A 140 19.08 -23.50 19.59
CA GLY A 140 19.27 -24.77 18.87
C GLY A 140 20.65 -24.86 18.17
N LYS A 141 21.52 -25.81 18.62
CA LYS A 141 22.90 -25.96 18.11
C LYS A 141 23.03 -26.73 16.78
N HIS A 142 22.03 -27.46 16.31
CA HIS A 142 22.23 -28.43 15.21
C HIS A 142 21.84 -28.00 13.80
N GLU A 143 21.13 -26.86 13.61
CA GLU A 143 20.79 -26.32 12.27
C GLU A 143 21.03 -24.81 12.17
N GLN A 144 22.10 -24.35 12.75
CA GLN A 144 22.34 -22.89 12.92
C GLN A 144 22.31 -22.12 11.61
N ARG A 145 22.97 -22.61 10.55
CA ARG A 145 23.02 -21.93 9.25
C ARG A 145 21.67 -21.85 8.54
N LYS A 146 20.91 -22.96 8.57
CA LYS A 146 19.56 -22.99 7.97
C LYS A 146 18.61 -22.06 8.71
N THR A 147 18.63 -22.10 10.03
CA THR A 147 17.83 -21.23 10.89
C THR A 147 18.18 -19.76 10.69
N MET A 148 19.45 -19.40 10.51
CA MET A 148 19.88 -18.03 10.20
C MET A 148 19.36 -17.57 8.84
N LEU A 149 19.50 -18.41 7.80
CA LEU A 149 18.99 -18.09 6.46
C LEU A 149 17.46 -17.89 6.49
N ASP A 150 16.73 -18.81 7.11
CA ASP A 150 15.27 -18.72 7.21
C ASP A 150 14.83 -17.47 7.98
N THR A 151 15.55 -17.13 9.06
CA THR A 151 15.30 -15.90 9.83
C THR A 151 15.57 -14.65 8.98
N ASN A 152 16.68 -14.63 8.24
CA ASN A 152 17.03 -13.52 7.38
C ASN A 152 16.02 -13.33 6.22
N LEU A 153 15.48 -14.42 5.67
CA LEU A 153 14.42 -14.36 4.66
C LEU A 153 13.10 -13.80 5.22
N LEU A 154 12.71 -14.25 6.42
CA LEU A 154 11.56 -13.69 7.13
C LEU A 154 11.77 -12.20 7.44
N ALA A 155 12.96 -11.85 7.92
CA ALA A 155 13.36 -10.48 8.20
C ALA A 155 13.28 -9.60 6.95
N ALA A 156 13.85 -10.04 5.83
CA ALA A 156 13.82 -9.29 4.57
C ALA A 156 12.39 -9.02 4.09
N LYS A 157 11.51 -10.03 4.17
CA LYS A 157 10.10 -9.89 3.81
C LYS A 157 9.39 -8.86 4.71
N GLU A 158 9.60 -8.95 6.02
CA GLU A 158 8.96 -8.03 6.96
C GLU A 158 9.57 -6.61 6.88
N ILE A 159 10.87 -6.46 6.64
CA ILE A 159 11.50 -5.17 6.38
C ILE A 159 10.86 -4.49 5.18
N GLY A 160 10.65 -5.22 4.08
CA GLY A 160 9.96 -4.69 2.90
C GLY A 160 8.55 -4.22 3.23
N ARG A 161 7.77 -5.04 3.94
CA ARG A 161 6.42 -4.69 4.39
C ARG A 161 6.40 -3.47 5.29
N GLN A 162 7.25 -3.43 6.31
CA GLN A 162 7.35 -2.33 7.26
C GLN A 162 7.85 -1.03 6.63
N SER A 163 8.73 -1.12 5.64
CA SER A 163 9.21 0.06 4.91
C SER A 163 8.08 0.78 4.18
N ILE A 164 7.16 0.02 3.57
CA ILE A 164 5.97 0.56 2.92
C ILE A 164 5.00 1.12 3.96
N LEU A 165 4.66 0.34 4.99
CA LEU A 165 3.69 0.73 6.02
C LEU A 165 4.12 2.00 6.79
N ARG A 166 5.41 2.11 7.12
CA ARG A 166 5.99 3.26 7.83
C ARG A 166 6.36 4.42 6.90
N ASN A 167 6.15 4.25 5.59
CA ASN A 167 6.54 5.20 4.56
C ASN A 167 8.03 5.61 4.69
N LEU A 168 8.91 4.61 4.90
CA LEU A 168 10.35 4.85 5.00
C LEU A 168 10.89 5.27 3.63
N SER A 169 11.76 6.26 3.62
CA SER A 169 12.39 6.80 2.41
C SER A 169 13.86 7.16 2.68
N GLY A 170 14.63 7.29 1.63
CA GLY A 170 16.06 7.57 1.71
C GLY A 170 16.88 6.29 1.90
N ILE A 171 17.98 6.39 2.66
CA ILE A 171 18.88 5.27 2.91
C ILE A 171 18.29 4.37 4.00
N ILE A 172 18.16 3.10 3.71
CA ILE A 172 17.73 2.06 4.65
C ILE A 172 18.84 1.01 4.72
N ILE A 173 19.42 0.80 5.90
CA ILE A 173 20.44 -0.20 6.15
C ILE A 173 19.83 -1.28 7.04
N ALA A 174 19.94 -2.53 6.60
CA ALA A 174 19.53 -3.70 7.37
C ALA A 174 20.76 -4.54 7.74
N ASP A 175 20.96 -4.78 9.03
CA ASP A 175 22.01 -5.65 9.55
C ASP A 175 21.40 -7.04 9.78
N PHE A 176 21.78 -7.98 8.92
CA PHE A 176 21.31 -9.36 8.96
C PHE A 176 22.18 -10.24 9.83
N ILE A 177 21.63 -11.32 10.34
CA ILE A 177 22.33 -12.29 11.17
C ILE A 177 23.40 -13.02 10.34
N ASN A 178 24.63 -13.06 10.87
CA ASN A 178 25.79 -13.76 10.28
C ASN A 178 26.00 -15.14 10.90
#